data_c1b67e45b54a5863776072738b214432
#
_entry.id   c1b67e45b54a5863776072738b214432
#
_cell.length_a   1.000
_cell.length_b   1.000
_cell.length_c   1.000
_cell.angle_alpha   90.00
_cell.angle_beta   90.00
_cell.angle_gamma   90.00
#
_symmetry.space_group_name_H-M   'P 1'
#
loop_
_entity.id
_entity.type
_entity.pdbx_description
1 polymer ?
#
loop_
_entity_poly.entity_id
_entity_poly.type
_entity_poly.pdbx_seq_one_letter_code
_entity_poly.pdbx_strand_id
1 'polypeptide(L)'
;MNKKILSILLSCVLLLALAACGGNNSGSASTGDSQTSGGMSSDSGSSGGNKNITLVLSQRDEWLSTLVDAAEAAAKEKGYNMNTVDCLSDVSKAIQFVESARNAGEEVVIVNLVDPSQAGEIIEAAGSMKVVFVNRLPGDMGLLNENAVYVGSNEREAGIYQAKALAEYFKAQGKTEIKYILLNGILGQASTINRTEGVLSTLAEEGINATEASAPLACDYDRANAMDQISPLLTSGTQFDCIISNNDAMALGAVEAMKGANMDPSALPIVGVDCTADGAAAVASGDMYMTVFQNAVGQGSGAMQAAINLLNGDPIDTNTGLSVDGENPHIVWVPFEPVTADNVANYQ
;
A
#
# COMPACT_ATOMS: atom_id res chain seq x y z
N MET A 1 14.77 51.21 -17.40
CA MET A 1 15.84 51.17 -18.42
C MET A 1 16.09 49.71 -18.74
N ASN A 2 15.50 49.19 -19.79
CA ASN A 2 16.14 48.83 -21.07
C ASN A 2 17.29 47.81 -20.92
N LYS A 3 17.35 46.64 -21.54
CA LYS A 3 16.99 46.11 -22.89
C LYS A 3 17.21 44.60 -22.88
N LYS A 4 16.32 43.81 -23.46
CA LYS A 4 16.31 43.20 -24.83
C LYS A 4 17.12 41.92 -24.95
N ILE A 5 16.44 40.78 -25.14
CA ILE A 5 16.26 39.96 -26.36
C ILE A 5 17.55 39.29 -26.86
N LEU A 6 17.51 37.92 -26.96
CA LEU A 6 17.83 37.26 -28.23
C LEU A 6 17.30 35.81 -28.26
N SER A 7 16.36 35.58 -29.18
CA SER A 7 15.90 34.26 -29.66
C SER A 7 16.92 33.71 -30.65
N ILE A 8 17.21 32.40 -30.63
CA ILE A 8 17.74 31.70 -31.79
C ILE A 8 16.92 30.40 -31.98
N LEU A 9 16.11 30.44 -33.03
CA LEU A 9 15.54 29.31 -33.74
C LEU A 9 16.65 28.65 -34.59
N LEU A 10 16.74 27.34 -34.58
CA LEU A 10 17.39 26.62 -35.68
C LEU A 10 16.59 25.36 -36.03
N SER A 11 15.88 25.47 -37.14
CA SER A 11 15.26 24.38 -37.91
C SER A 11 16.28 23.68 -38.80
N CYS A 12 16.20 22.35 -38.91
CA CYS A 12 16.64 21.55 -40.07
C CYS A 12 15.87 20.22 -40.04
N VAL A 13 14.83 20.03 -40.82
CA VAL A 13 14.67 19.59 -42.21
C VAL A 13 15.18 18.16 -42.51
N LEU A 14 14.15 17.33 -42.74
CA LEU A 14 14.00 16.07 -43.49
C LEU A 14 15.19 15.56 -44.33
N LEU A 15 15.31 14.23 -44.39
CA LEU A 15 15.49 13.50 -45.64
C LEU A 15 14.94 12.06 -45.52
N LEU A 16 13.94 11.78 -46.37
CA LEU A 16 13.43 10.45 -46.74
C LEU A 16 14.46 9.73 -47.62
N ALA A 17 14.60 8.42 -47.47
CA ALA A 17 15.08 7.54 -48.52
C ALA A 17 14.28 6.24 -48.52
N LEU A 18 13.41 6.11 -49.53
CA LEU A 18 12.84 4.85 -50.02
C LEU A 18 13.90 4.14 -50.86
N ALA A 19 14.03 2.83 -50.67
CA ALA A 19 14.56 1.93 -51.70
C ALA A 19 13.78 0.62 -51.71
N ALA A 20 13.00 0.44 -52.75
CA ALA A 20 12.36 -0.82 -53.16
C ALA A 20 13.23 -1.46 -54.25
N CYS A 21 13.35 -2.79 -54.21
CA CYS A 21 13.61 -3.71 -55.36
C CYS A 21 13.49 -5.12 -54.77
N GLY A 22 12.63 -6.05 -55.14
CA GLY A 22 12.22 -6.46 -56.46
C GLY A 22 13.06 -7.65 -56.90
N GLY A 23 12.54 -8.88 -56.89
CA GLY A 23 13.23 -10.07 -57.39
C GLY A 23 12.38 -11.34 -57.29
N ASN A 24 11.68 -11.60 -58.34
CA ASN A 24 10.88 -12.80 -58.64
C ASN A 24 11.81 -13.93 -59.11
N ASN A 25 11.61 -15.19 -58.67
CA ASN A 25 11.82 -16.29 -59.63
C ASN A 25 11.05 -17.56 -59.28
N SER A 26 10.46 -18.08 -60.32
CA SER A 26 9.57 -19.25 -60.42
C SER A 26 10.38 -20.56 -60.51
N GLY A 27 9.75 -21.68 -60.15
CA GLY A 27 10.25 -23.02 -60.49
C GLY A 27 9.47 -24.16 -59.85
N SER A 28 8.42 -24.58 -60.45
CA SER A 28 7.90 -25.88 -60.93
C SER A 28 8.05 -27.13 -60.06
N ALA A 29 6.87 -27.65 -59.71
CA ALA A 29 6.30 -28.99 -59.72
C ALA A 29 7.18 -30.23 -59.54
N SER A 30 6.75 -31.12 -58.59
CA SER A 30 6.55 -32.52 -58.86
C SER A 30 5.67 -33.19 -57.81
N THR A 31 4.70 -33.93 -58.28
CA THR A 31 3.70 -34.80 -57.68
C THR A 31 4.28 -35.92 -56.79
N GLY A 32 3.55 -36.27 -55.74
CA GLY A 32 3.76 -37.50 -54.96
C GLY A 32 2.66 -37.71 -53.92
N ASP A 33 1.66 -38.44 -54.33
CA ASP A 33 0.51 -38.93 -53.55
C ASP A 33 0.98 -39.93 -52.48
N SER A 34 0.55 -39.78 -51.22
CA SER A 34 0.38 -40.92 -50.29
C SER A 34 -0.53 -40.48 -49.12
N GLN A 35 -1.73 -40.94 -49.19
CA GLN A 35 -2.68 -40.97 -48.07
C GLN A 35 -2.13 -41.84 -46.92
N THR A 36 -2.07 -41.24 -45.70
CA THR A 36 -2.13 -42.04 -44.50
C THR A 36 -3.06 -41.32 -43.51
N SER A 37 -4.18 -41.96 -43.28
CA SER A 37 -5.13 -41.59 -42.25
C SER A 37 -4.46 -41.75 -40.84
N GLY A 38 -4.22 -40.65 -40.17
CA GLY A 38 -3.78 -40.60 -38.79
C GLY A 38 -4.78 -39.78 -37.98
N GLY A 39 -5.33 -40.39 -36.93
CA GLY A 39 -6.44 -39.91 -36.13
C GLY A 39 -6.28 -38.48 -35.64
N MET A 40 -7.36 -37.75 -35.70
CA MET A 40 -7.57 -36.53 -34.95
C MET A 40 -7.61 -36.90 -33.46
N SER A 41 -6.47 -36.74 -32.79
CA SER A 41 -6.48 -36.47 -31.34
C SER A 41 -7.06 -35.08 -31.21
N SER A 42 -8.27 -35.00 -30.74
CA SER A 42 -8.83 -33.77 -30.19
C SER A 42 -8.01 -33.41 -28.97
N ASP A 43 -6.98 -32.65 -29.18
CA ASP A 43 -6.35 -31.86 -28.11
C ASP A 43 -7.44 -30.90 -27.63
N SER A 44 -8.04 -31.23 -26.50
CA SER A 44 -8.94 -30.34 -25.77
C SER A 44 -8.02 -29.19 -25.30
N GLY A 45 -7.93 -28.16 -26.15
CA GLY A 45 -7.30 -26.90 -25.79
C GLY A 45 -7.95 -26.40 -24.48
N SER A 46 -7.24 -26.55 -23.39
CA SER A 46 -7.45 -25.77 -22.20
C SER A 46 -7.50 -24.32 -22.67
N SER A 47 -8.65 -23.69 -22.58
CA SER A 47 -8.79 -22.25 -22.73
C SER A 47 -8.01 -21.63 -21.56
N GLY A 48 -6.73 -21.42 -21.75
CA GLY A 48 -5.90 -20.67 -20.82
C GLY A 48 -6.44 -19.25 -20.79
N GLY A 49 -7.16 -18.87 -19.71
CA GLY A 49 -7.57 -17.50 -19.46
C GLY A 49 -6.38 -16.54 -19.50
N ASN A 50 -6.64 -15.27 -19.63
CA ASN A 50 -5.62 -14.24 -19.59
C ASN A 50 -4.90 -14.30 -18.23
N LYS A 51 -3.60 -14.57 -18.26
CA LYS A 51 -2.77 -14.69 -17.05
C LYS A 51 -2.11 -13.39 -16.63
N ASN A 52 -2.48 -12.28 -17.23
CA ASN A 52 -2.00 -10.97 -16.85
C ASN A 52 -2.91 -10.38 -15.79
N ILE A 53 -2.31 -9.80 -14.75
CA ILE A 53 -2.98 -9.12 -13.65
C ILE A 53 -2.28 -7.79 -13.45
N THR A 54 -3.01 -6.69 -13.53
CA THR A 54 -2.49 -5.37 -13.20
C THR A 54 -2.69 -5.07 -11.72
N LEU A 55 -1.61 -4.63 -11.05
CA LEU A 55 -1.66 -4.00 -9.74
C LEU A 55 -1.57 -2.49 -9.93
N VAL A 56 -2.65 -1.80 -9.62
CA VAL A 56 -2.76 -0.34 -9.66
C VAL A 56 -2.39 0.20 -8.29
N LEU A 57 -1.22 0.85 -8.20
CA LEU A 57 -0.65 1.35 -6.96
C LEU A 57 -0.94 2.85 -6.83
N SER A 58 -1.39 3.29 -5.66
CA SER A 58 -1.70 4.71 -5.42
C SER A 58 -0.47 5.62 -5.52
N GLN A 59 0.63 5.18 -4.93
CA GLN A 59 1.95 5.82 -4.88
C GLN A 59 3.01 4.78 -4.50
N ARG A 60 4.29 5.14 -4.56
CA ARG A 60 5.37 4.31 -4.02
C ARG A 60 5.95 4.94 -2.76
N ASP A 61 6.07 4.10 -1.74
CA ASP A 61 6.86 4.31 -0.54
C ASP A 61 7.55 2.99 -0.17
N GLU A 62 8.29 2.95 0.93
CA GLU A 62 9.03 1.76 1.38
C GLU A 62 8.08 0.59 1.66
N TRP A 63 7.00 0.85 2.39
CA TRP A 63 6.06 -0.19 2.78
C TRP A 63 5.28 -0.75 1.57
N LEU A 64 4.74 0.13 0.72
CA LEU A 64 4.02 -0.27 -0.50
C LEU A 64 4.94 -0.99 -1.51
N SER A 65 6.24 -0.67 -1.55
CA SER A 65 7.20 -1.40 -2.38
C SER A 65 7.34 -2.85 -1.91
N THR A 66 7.39 -3.10 -0.61
CA THR A 66 7.41 -4.46 -0.05
C THR A 66 6.14 -5.24 -0.37
N LEU A 67 4.97 -4.60 -0.33
CA LEU A 67 3.70 -5.21 -0.74
C LEU A 67 3.73 -5.62 -2.22
N VAL A 68 4.21 -4.73 -3.09
CA VAL A 68 4.33 -4.99 -4.54
C VAL A 68 5.25 -6.18 -4.79
N ASP A 69 6.45 -6.18 -4.20
CA ASP A 69 7.43 -7.27 -4.38
C ASP A 69 6.84 -8.62 -3.98
N ALA A 70 6.08 -8.66 -2.90
CA ALA A 70 5.40 -9.88 -2.43
C ALA A 70 4.28 -10.35 -3.38
N ALA A 71 3.48 -9.40 -3.90
CA ALA A 71 2.44 -9.70 -4.87
C ALA A 71 3.03 -10.23 -6.19
N GLU A 72 4.11 -9.61 -6.69
CA GLU A 72 4.82 -10.03 -7.90
C GLU A 72 5.46 -11.42 -7.73
N ALA A 73 6.07 -11.68 -6.57
CA ALA A 73 6.61 -12.99 -6.24
C ALA A 73 5.53 -14.08 -6.21
N ALA A 74 4.38 -13.79 -5.58
CA ALA A 74 3.24 -14.70 -5.54
C ALA A 74 2.65 -14.94 -6.93
N ALA A 75 2.50 -13.90 -7.76
CA ALA A 75 2.05 -14.02 -9.14
C ALA A 75 2.96 -14.96 -9.94
N LYS A 76 4.26 -14.74 -9.87
CA LYS A 76 5.27 -15.56 -10.56
C LYS A 76 5.22 -17.02 -10.11
N GLU A 77 5.11 -17.27 -8.81
CA GLU A 77 4.99 -18.64 -8.27
C GLU A 77 3.78 -19.37 -8.83
N LYS A 78 2.66 -18.68 -8.98
CA LYS A 78 1.38 -19.23 -9.49
C LYS A 78 1.28 -19.20 -11.02
N GLY A 79 2.31 -18.74 -11.72
CA GLY A 79 2.37 -18.68 -13.19
C GLY A 79 1.52 -17.60 -13.83
N TYR A 80 1.30 -16.50 -13.12
CA TYR A 80 0.70 -15.26 -13.60
C TYR A 80 1.76 -14.21 -13.91
N ASN A 81 1.44 -13.27 -14.79
CA ASN A 81 2.25 -12.09 -15.08
C ASN A 81 1.62 -10.90 -14.37
N MET A 82 2.34 -10.27 -13.44
CA MET A 82 1.87 -9.04 -12.81
C MET A 82 2.52 -7.83 -13.50
N ASN A 83 1.68 -6.82 -13.77
CA ASN A 83 2.08 -5.52 -14.25
C ASN A 83 1.73 -4.48 -13.18
N THR A 84 2.73 -3.86 -12.56
CA THR A 84 2.51 -2.84 -11.54
C THR A 84 2.59 -1.46 -12.17
N VAL A 85 1.55 -0.65 -11.96
CA VAL A 85 1.44 0.74 -12.44
C VAL A 85 1.24 1.70 -11.26
N ASP A 86 1.94 2.84 -11.29
CA ASP A 86 1.93 3.84 -10.23
C ASP A 86 1.09 5.05 -10.64
N CYS A 87 0.07 5.35 -9.85
CA CYS A 87 -0.82 6.49 -10.09
C CYS A 87 -0.19 7.83 -9.70
N LEU A 88 0.89 7.85 -8.93
CA LEU A 88 1.49 9.08 -8.40
C LEU A 88 0.46 9.95 -7.66
N SER A 89 -0.38 9.31 -6.85
CA SER A 89 -1.51 9.92 -6.12
C SER A 89 -2.56 10.61 -7.02
N ASP A 90 -2.62 10.26 -8.31
CA ASP A 90 -3.60 10.80 -9.26
C ASP A 90 -4.73 9.79 -9.48
N VAL A 91 -5.90 10.16 -9.03
CA VAL A 91 -7.13 9.37 -9.15
C VAL A 91 -7.51 9.06 -10.59
N SER A 92 -7.40 10.07 -11.48
CA SER A 92 -7.77 9.88 -12.88
C SER A 92 -6.87 8.83 -13.56
N LYS A 93 -5.59 8.74 -13.14
CA LYS A 93 -4.69 7.68 -13.60
C LYS A 93 -5.12 6.32 -13.10
N ALA A 94 -5.59 6.20 -11.84
CA ALA A 94 -6.07 4.93 -11.33
C ALA A 94 -7.21 4.38 -12.19
N ILE A 95 -8.19 5.20 -12.52
CA ILE A 95 -9.31 4.84 -13.41
C ILE A 95 -8.79 4.42 -14.79
N GLN A 96 -7.90 5.23 -15.40
CA GLN A 96 -7.32 4.94 -16.72
C GLN A 96 -6.54 3.61 -16.75
N PHE A 97 -5.81 3.29 -15.70
CA PHE A 97 -5.06 2.04 -15.61
C PHE A 97 -5.99 0.83 -15.49
N VAL A 98 -7.08 0.95 -14.69
CA VAL A 98 -8.10 -0.10 -14.60
C VAL A 98 -8.81 -0.30 -15.94
N GLU A 99 -9.18 0.78 -16.65
CA GLU A 99 -9.75 0.68 -18.00
C GLU A 99 -8.76 0.06 -18.99
N SER A 100 -7.47 0.35 -18.87
CA SER A 100 -6.43 -0.22 -19.71
C SER A 100 -6.29 -1.73 -19.49
N ALA A 101 -6.32 -2.20 -18.24
CA ALA A 101 -6.31 -3.61 -17.88
C ALA A 101 -7.55 -4.33 -18.47
N ARG A 102 -8.74 -3.72 -18.32
CA ARG A 102 -9.97 -4.25 -18.93
C ARG A 102 -9.86 -4.36 -20.44
N ASN A 103 -9.36 -3.32 -21.12
CA ASN A 103 -9.20 -3.29 -22.58
C ASN A 103 -8.13 -4.29 -23.07
N ALA A 104 -7.17 -4.65 -22.20
CA ALA A 104 -6.19 -5.72 -22.46
C ALA A 104 -6.79 -7.12 -22.24
N GLY A 105 -8.06 -7.24 -21.84
CA GLY A 105 -8.75 -8.50 -21.63
C GLY A 105 -8.34 -9.20 -20.33
N GLU A 106 -7.88 -8.46 -19.32
CA GLU A 106 -7.66 -9.00 -17.99
C GLU A 106 -9.01 -9.36 -17.34
N GLU A 107 -9.00 -10.37 -16.48
CA GLU A 107 -10.21 -10.86 -15.83
C GLU A 107 -10.32 -10.42 -14.37
N VAL A 108 -9.20 -9.94 -13.78
CA VAL A 108 -9.10 -9.40 -12.43
C VAL A 108 -8.06 -8.28 -12.37
N VAL A 109 -8.29 -7.30 -11.52
CA VAL A 109 -7.36 -6.21 -11.21
C VAL A 109 -7.17 -6.09 -9.70
N ILE A 110 -5.95 -5.79 -9.24
CA ILE A 110 -5.65 -5.49 -7.84
C ILE A 110 -5.45 -3.97 -7.73
N VAL A 111 -6.10 -3.32 -6.76
CA VAL A 111 -6.10 -1.86 -6.64
C VAL A 111 -5.79 -1.42 -5.21
N ASN A 112 -4.70 -0.70 -5.04
CA ASN A 112 -4.44 0.13 -3.88
C ASN A 112 -5.00 1.53 -4.16
N LEU A 113 -6.12 1.86 -3.54
CA LEU A 113 -6.89 3.07 -3.83
C LEU A 113 -6.08 4.36 -3.60
N VAL A 114 -6.15 5.32 -4.51
CA VAL A 114 -5.63 6.68 -4.28
C VAL A 114 -6.52 7.38 -3.25
N ASP A 115 -7.83 7.35 -3.48
CA ASP A 115 -8.86 7.87 -2.58
C ASP A 115 -9.92 6.79 -2.31
N PRO A 116 -10.16 6.40 -1.04
CA PRO A 116 -11.17 5.40 -0.69
C PRO A 116 -12.59 5.71 -1.19
N SER A 117 -12.96 6.99 -1.36
CA SER A 117 -14.28 7.41 -1.84
C SER A 117 -14.56 6.99 -3.29
N GLN A 118 -13.52 6.65 -4.05
CA GLN A 118 -13.60 6.33 -5.48
C GLN A 118 -13.71 4.85 -5.80
N ALA A 119 -13.85 4.01 -4.80
CA ALA A 119 -14.01 2.58 -5.01
C ALA A 119 -15.14 2.25 -6.00
N GLY A 120 -16.25 3.00 -5.97
CA GLY A 120 -17.36 2.85 -6.93
C GLY A 120 -16.95 3.14 -8.37
N GLU A 121 -16.19 4.20 -8.62
CA GLU A 121 -15.69 4.57 -9.95
C GLU A 121 -14.68 3.51 -10.46
N ILE A 122 -13.85 2.97 -9.60
CA ILE A 122 -12.93 1.87 -9.93
C ILE A 122 -13.69 0.61 -10.34
N ILE A 123 -14.75 0.23 -9.60
CA ILE A 123 -15.60 -0.92 -9.95
C ILE A 123 -16.30 -0.68 -11.29
N GLU A 124 -16.79 0.53 -11.54
CA GLU A 124 -17.40 0.88 -12.83
C GLU A 124 -16.38 0.79 -13.99
N ALA A 125 -15.17 1.33 -13.78
CA ALA A 125 -14.08 1.24 -14.75
C ALA A 125 -13.65 -0.21 -15.04
N ALA A 126 -13.66 -1.07 -14.03
CA ALA A 126 -13.36 -2.49 -14.15
C ALA A 126 -14.41 -3.25 -14.99
N GLY A 127 -15.67 -2.80 -14.98
CA GLY A 127 -16.75 -3.43 -15.75
C GLY A 127 -17.01 -4.87 -15.31
N SER A 128 -16.67 -5.86 -16.14
CA SER A 128 -16.83 -7.28 -15.82
C SER A 128 -15.64 -7.92 -15.14
N MET A 129 -14.49 -7.21 -15.02
CA MET A 129 -13.35 -7.70 -14.26
C MET A 129 -13.69 -7.82 -12.78
N LYS A 130 -13.07 -8.78 -12.11
CA LYS A 130 -13.04 -8.85 -10.65
C LYS A 130 -12.10 -7.77 -10.11
N VAL A 131 -12.39 -7.26 -8.91
CA VAL A 131 -11.56 -6.23 -8.24
C VAL A 131 -11.12 -6.74 -6.87
N VAL A 132 -9.82 -6.71 -6.61
CA VAL A 132 -9.28 -6.91 -5.27
C VAL A 132 -8.72 -5.58 -4.79
N PHE A 133 -9.40 -4.93 -3.86
CA PHE A 133 -8.83 -3.79 -3.17
C PHE A 133 -7.79 -4.28 -2.15
N VAL A 134 -6.64 -3.64 -2.09
CA VAL A 134 -5.57 -4.01 -1.16
C VAL A 134 -5.12 -2.83 -0.32
N ASN A 135 -4.85 -3.06 0.96
CA ASN A 135 -4.33 -2.09 1.93
C ASN A 135 -5.30 -0.94 2.27
N ARG A 136 -5.75 -0.17 1.29
CA ARG A 136 -6.69 0.95 1.52
C ARG A 136 -8.12 0.49 1.36
N LEU A 137 -8.85 0.46 2.49
CA LEU A 137 -10.25 0.02 2.54
C LEU A 137 -11.15 1.01 1.76
N PRO A 138 -12.07 0.51 0.92
CA PRO A 138 -13.12 1.34 0.32
C PRO A 138 -13.89 2.16 1.35
N GLY A 139 -14.20 3.42 1.02
CA GLY A 139 -14.96 4.31 1.90
C GLY A 139 -16.39 3.84 2.13
N ASP A 140 -16.97 3.13 1.18
CA ASP A 140 -18.26 2.43 1.30
C ASP A 140 -18.05 0.92 1.21
N MET A 141 -18.08 0.24 2.35
CA MET A 141 -17.96 -1.22 2.43
C MET A 141 -19.16 -1.97 1.80
N GLY A 142 -20.30 -1.29 1.59
CA GLY A 142 -21.44 -1.85 0.88
C GLY A 142 -21.18 -2.14 -0.62
N LEU A 143 -20.06 -1.63 -1.16
CA LEU A 143 -19.59 -1.93 -2.51
C LEU A 143 -18.92 -3.31 -2.63
N LEU A 144 -18.49 -3.88 -1.51
CA LEU A 144 -17.84 -5.20 -1.50
C LEU A 144 -18.88 -6.31 -1.72
N ASN A 145 -18.54 -7.23 -2.60
CA ASN A 145 -19.42 -8.34 -3.02
C ASN A 145 -18.56 -9.46 -3.63
N GLU A 146 -19.19 -10.49 -4.21
CA GLU A 146 -18.50 -11.63 -4.84
C GLU A 146 -17.59 -11.27 -6.02
N ASN A 147 -17.62 -10.03 -6.52
CA ASN A 147 -16.79 -9.54 -7.62
C ASN A 147 -15.82 -8.44 -7.20
N ALA A 148 -16.01 -7.87 -6.02
CA ALA A 148 -15.19 -6.80 -5.47
C ALA A 148 -14.90 -7.09 -3.99
N VAL A 149 -13.64 -7.42 -3.66
CA VAL A 149 -13.22 -7.85 -2.33
C VAL A 149 -12.09 -6.99 -1.79
N TYR A 150 -11.82 -7.11 -0.50
CA TYR A 150 -10.74 -6.38 0.16
C TYR A 150 -9.78 -7.33 0.88
N VAL A 151 -8.49 -7.04 0.77
CA VAL A 151 -7.41 -7.69 1.55
C VAL A 151 -6.58 -6.60 2.23
N GLY A 152 -6.53 -6.58 3.54
CA GLY A 152 -5.78 -5.59 4.29
C GLY A 152 -5.87 -5.80 5.79
N SER A 153 -5.51 -4.81 6.57
CA SER A 153 -5.49 -4.88 8.03
C SER A 153 -6.61 -4.03 8.65
N ASN A 154 -7.06 -4.42 9.85
CA ASN A 154 -8.00 -3.63 10.62
C ASN A 154 -7.26 -2.48 11.30
N GLU A 155 -7.27 -1.32 10.70
CA GLU A 155 -6.48 -0.16 11.09
C GLU A 155 -6.69 0.30 12.54
N ARG A 156 -7.87 0.03 13.11
CA ARG A 156 -8.16 0.35 14.51
C ARG A 156 -7.28 -0.45 15.48
N GLU A 157 -6.93 -1.70 15.13
CA GLU A 157 -6.08 -2.54 15.97
C GLU A 157 -4.68 -1.96 16.16
N ALA A 158 -4.12 -1.31 15.14
CA ALA A 158 -2.81 -0.65 15.27
C ALA A 158 -2.84 0.42 16.36
N GLY A 159 -3.88 1.27 16.37
CA GLY A 159 -4.07 2.28 17.42
C GLY A 159 -4.29 1.66 18.81
N ILE A 160 -5.03 0.54 18.88
CA ILE A 160 -5.24 -0.19 20.15
C ILE A 160 -3.90 -0.69 20.71
N TYR A 161 -3.02 -1.25 19.88
CA TYR A 161 -1.69 -1.69 20.33
C TYR A 161 -0.82 -0.53 20.80
N GLN A 162 -0.80 0.59 20.08
CA GLN A 162 -0.10 1.81 20.51
C GLN A 162 -0.60 2.28 21.88
N ALA A 163 -1.92 2.35 22.06
CA ALA A 163 -2.52 2.80 23.30
C ALA A 163 -2.19 1.91 24.50
N LYS A 164 -2.27 0.58 24.33
CA LYS A 164 -1.95 -0.38 25.40
C LYS A 164 -0.50 -0.24 25.84
N ALA A 165 0.44 -0.10 24.89
CA ALA A 165 1.86 0.09 25.20
C ALA A 165 2.10 1.44 25.94
N LEU A 166 1.47 2.53 25.50
CA LEU A 166 1.55 3.82 26.19
C LEU A 166 0.92 3.78 27.56
N ALA A 167 -0.24 3.13 27.71
CA ALA A 167 -0.91 3.00 29.02
C ALA A 167 -0.06 2.19 30.00
N GLU A 168 0.56 1.11 29.58
CA GLU A 168 1.51 0.35 30.39
C GLU A 168 2.69 1.22 30.83
N TYR A 169 3.33 1.92 29.88
CA TYR A 169 4.45 2.82 30.13
C TYR A 169 4.12 3.89 31.19
N PHE A 170 2.99 4.58 31.07
CA PHE A 170 2.62 5.66 31.97
C PHE A 170 2.10 5.16 33.31
N LYS A 171 1.30 4.07 33.35
CA LYS A 171 0.84 3.45 34.61
C LYS A 171 2.01 2.95 35.46
N ALA A 172 3.06 2.41 34.86
CA ALA A 172 4.26 2.00 35.59
C ALA A 172 4.94 3.17 36.31
N GLN A 173 4.73 4.41 35.84
CA GLN A 173 5.22 5.64 36.46
C GLN A 173 4.19 6.31 37.39
N GLY A 174 3.02 5.71 37.58
CA GLY A 174 1.90 6.27 38.36
C GLY A 174 1.26 7.49 37.66
N LYS A 175 1.44 7.66 36.36
CA LYS A 175 0.95 8.80 35.60
C LYS A 175 -0.29 8.41 34.80
N THR A 176 -1.38 9.15 34.99
CA THR A 176 -2.67 8.94 34.30
C THR A 176 -3.14 10.16 33.52
N GLU A 177 -2.42 11.26 33.59
CA GLU A 177 -2.65 12.46 32.79
C GLU A 177 -1.43 12.72 31.90
N ILE A 178 -1.63 12.78 30.57
CA ILE A 178 -0.55 12.95 29.61
C ILE A 178 -0.91 14.00 28.55
N LYS A 179 0.13 14.59 27.97
CA LYS A 179 0.02 15.42 26.78
C LYS A 179 0.73 14.75 25.62
N TYR A 180 0.05 14.67 24.49
CA TYR A 180 0.61 14.03 23.29
C TYR A 180 0.73 15.01 22.11
N ILE A 181 1.70 14.75 21.23
CA ILE A 181 1.74 15.28 19.86
C ILE A 181 1.24 14.14 18.94
N LEU A 182 0.29 14.45 18.05
CA LEU A 182 -0.26 13.50 17.09
C LEU A 182 0.23 13.82 15.67
N LEU A 183 0.90 12.85 15.04
CA LEU A 183 1.31 12.89 13.65
C LEU A 183 0.32 12.08 12.81
N ASN A 184 -0.54 12.77 12.10
CA ASN A 184 -1.54 12.18 11.22
C ASN A 184 -0.98 11.90 9.83
N GLY A 185 -1.37 10.78 9.25
CA GLY A 185 -1.25 10.52 7.83
C GLY A 185 -2.17 11.41 6.99
N ILE A 186 -2.50 10.97 5.79
CA ILE A 186 -3.39 11.70 4.87
C ILE A 186 -4.78 11.81 5.48
N LEU A 187 -5.26 13.04 5.65
CA LEU A 187 -6.57 13.30 6.25
C LEU A 187 -7.70 12.71 5.40
N GLY A 188 -8.66 12.10 6.07
CA GLY A 188 -9.80 11.44 5.42
C GLY A 188 -9.57 9.98 5.05
N GLN A 189 -8.34 9.47 5.08
CA GLN A 189 -8.08 8.05 4.89
C GLN A 189 -8.50 7.23 6.11
N ALA A 190 -9.03 6.03 5.85
CA ALA A 190 -9.47 5.10 6.89
C ALA A 190 -8.34 4.75 7.87
N SER A 191 -7.10 4.57 7.39
CA SER A 191 -5.94 4.32 8.24
C SER A 191 -5.67 5.48 9.21
N THR A 192 -5.68 6.73 8.74
CA THR A 192 -5.50 7.90 9.60
C THR A 192 -6.61 7.99 10.66
N ILE A 193 -7.86 7.84 10.25
CA ILE A 193 -9.03 7.94 11.13
C ILE A 193 -9.01 6.82 12.16
N ASN A 194 -8.94 5.57 11.72
CA ASN A 194 -9.08 4.40 12.59
C ASN A 194 -7.88 4.19 13.53
N ARG A 195 -6.64 4.45 13.09
CA ARG A 195 -5.46 4.43 13.96
C ARG A 195 -5.60 5.49 15.06
N THR A 196 -5.98 6.71 14.69
CA THR A 196 -6.18 7.82 15.64
C THR A 196 -7.33 7.53 16.63
N GLU A 197 -8.50 7.08 16.14
CA GLU A 197 -9.59 6.70 17.03
C GLU A 197 -9.23 5.52 17.93
N GLY A 198 -8.55 4.52 17.37
CA GLY A 198 -8.09 3.34 18.11
C GLY A 198 -7.20 3.73 19.28
N VAL A 199 -6.19 4.59 19.06
CA VAL A 199 -5.28 4.99 20.13
C VAL A 199 -5.97 5.87 21.17
N LEU A 200 -6.74 6.87 20.78
CA LEU A 200 -7.33 7.81 21.72
C LEU A 200 -8.45 7.18 22.56
N SER A 201 -9.32 6.37 21.92
CA SER A 201 -10.38 5.67 22.67
C SER A 201 -9.82 4.64 23.65
N THR A 202 -8.81 3.87 23.24
CA THR A 202 -8.22 2.85 24.09
C THR A 202 -7.41 3.47 25.25
N LEU A 203 -6.71 4.61 25.05
CA LEU A 203 -6.09 5.33 26.16
C LEU A 203 -7.12 5.72 27.22
N ALA A 204 -8.29 6.23 26.80
CA ALA A 204 -9.38 6.59 27.71
C ALA A 204 -9.95 5.34 28.43
N GLU A 205 -10.16 4.22 27.73
CA GLU A 205 -10.59 2.94 28.29
C GLU A 205 -9.59 2.41 29.32
N GLU A 206 -8.28 2.60 29.07
CA GLU A 206 -7.19 2.25 29.97
C GLU A 206 -7.04 3.24 31.15
N GLY A 207 -7.88 4.26 31.26
CA GLY A 207 -7.86 5.24 32.33
C GLY A 207 -6.74 6.27 32.21
N ILE A 208 -6.20 6.49 31.01
CA ILE A 208 -5.25 7.56 30.70
C ILE A 208 -6.01 8.76 30.14
N ASN A 209 -5.99 9.88 30.82
CA ASN A 209 -6.53 11.15 30.35
C ASN A 209 -5.48 11.82 29.45
N ALA A 210 -5.60 11.58 28.15
CA ALA A 210 -4.69 12.11 27.12
C ALA A 210 -5.24 13.42 26.55
N THR A 211 -4.42 14.48 26.54
CA THR A 211 -4.76 15.78 25.98
C THR A 211 -3.74 16.20 24.93
N GLU A 212 -4.17 16.95 23.95
CA GLU A 212 -3.30 17.46 22.89
C GLU A 212 -2.31 18.50 23.44
N ALA A 213 -1.02 18.35 23.13
CA ALA A 213 -0.01 19.37 23.36
C ALA A 213 -0.01 20.45 22.25
N SER A 214 -0.48 20.08 21.08
CA SER A 214 -0.70 20.96 19.90
C SER A 214 -1.88 20.40 19.09
N ALA A 215 -2.41 21.20 18.16
CA ALA A 215 -3.30 20.63 17.15
C ALA A 215 -2.59 19.47 16.41
N PRO A 216 -3.35 18.43 15.97
CA PRO A 216 -2.79 17.33 15.20
C PRO A 216 -2.05 17.82 13.94
N LEU A 217 -0.91 17.23 13.62
CA LEU A 217 -0.07 17.58 12.50
C LEU A 217 -0.37 16.65 11.31
N ALA A 218 -0.86 17.19 10.19
CA ALA A 218 -1.09 16.43 8.97
C ALA A 218 0.24 16.29 8.21
N CYS A 219 0.88 15.13 8.33
CA CYS A 219 2.21 14.88 7.79
C CYS A 219 2.21 13.92 6.59
N ASP A 220 1.01 13.48 6.13
CA ASP A 220 0.78 12.74 4.87
C ASP A 220 1.61 11.47 4.69
N TYR A 221 1.95 10.78 5.80
CA TYR A 221 2.86 9.63 5.86
C TYR A 221 4.29 9.93 5.41
N ASP A 222 4.68 11.21 5.33
CA ASP A 222 5.99 11.65 4.88
C ASP A 222 6.90 12.03 6.05
N ARG A 223 8.13 11.47 6.03
CA ARG A 223 9.16 11.65 7.07
C ARG A 223 9.65 13.09 7.17
N ALA A 224 9.93 13.72 6.02
CA ALA A 224 10.45 15.09 5.97
C ALA A 224 9.36 16.08 6.41
N ASN A 225 8.12 15.88 5.95
CA ASN A 225 6.99 16.70 6.36
C ASN A 225 6.76 16.63 7.88
N ALA A 226 6.83 15.42 8.47
CA ALA A 226 6.72 15.27 9.93
C ALA A 226 7.85 16.00 10.67
N MET A 227 9.10 15.88 10.21
CA MET A 227 10.25 16.60 10.76
C MET A 227 10.04 18.11 10.71
N ASP A 228 9.59 18.64 9.57
CA ASP A 228 9.37 20.07 9.37
C ASP A 228 8.25 20.63 10.26
N GLN A 229 7.15 19.86 10.43
CA GLN A 229 6.01 20.31 11.22
C GLN A 229 6.25 20.23 12.73
N ILE A 230 7.00 19.23 13.23
CA ILE A 230 7.26 19.10 14.67
C ILE A 230 8.38 20.04 15.15
N SER A 231 9.36 20.38 14.30
CA SER A 231 10.52 21.21 14.66
C SER A 231 10.16 22.56 15.31
N PRO A 232 9.14 23.31 14.85
CA PRO A 232 8.69 24.54 15.51
C PRO A 232 8.15 24.29 16.93
N LEU A 233 7.47 23.17 17.19
CA LEU A 233 6.96 22.81 18.52
C LEU A 233 8.11 22.55 19.49
N LEU A 234 9.16 21.85 19.06
CA LEU A 234 10.36 21.61 19.86
C LEU A 234 11.09 22.93 20.17
N THR A 235 11.23 23.80 19.16
CA THR A 235 11.91 25.10 19.31
C THR A 235 11.13 26.04 20.22
N SER A 236 9.81 26.02 20.21
CA SER A 236 8.97 26.85 21.10
C SER A 236 8.94 26.35 22.54
N GLY A 237 9.50 25.16 22.82
CA GLY A 237 9.50 24.57 24.15
C GLY A 237 8.14 23.99 24.54
N THR A 238 7.30 23.58 23.56
CA THR A 238 6.05 22.89 23.82
C THR A 238 6.28 21.66 24.68
N GLN A 239 5.53 21.53 25.78
CA GLN A 239 5.66 20.40 26.71
C GLN A 239 4.71 19.28 26.32
N PHE A 240 5.23 18.07 26.15
CA PHE A 240 4.48 16.86 25.84
C PHE A 240 5.14 15.64 26.49
N ASP A 241 4.40 14.55 26.60
CA ASP A 241 4.82 13.34 27.29
C ASP A 241 5.08 12.18 26.32
N CYS A 242 4.47 12.22 25.13
CA CYS A 242 4.67 11.22 24.08
C CYS A 242 4.40 11.79 22.69
N ILE A 243 4.86 11.05 21.68
CA ILE A 243 4.52 11.29 20.28
C ILE A 243 3.78 10.05 19.76
N ILE A 244 2.57 10.27 19.26
CA ILE A 244 1.73 9.26 18.63
C ILE A 244 1.78 9.49 17.13
N SER A 245 2.26 8.51 16.38
CA SER A 245 2.37 8.60 14.92
C SER A 245 1.53 7.53 14.25
N ASN A 246 0.83 7.92 13.17
CA ASN A 246 0.07 6.96 12.38
C ASN A 246 0.96 6.02 11.56
N ASN A 247 2.26 6.32 11.37
CA ASN A 247 3.23 5.38 10.79
C ASN A 247 4.67 5.63 11.24
N ASP A 248 5.60 4.74 10.86
CA ASP A 248 7.01 4.80 11.22
C ASP A 248 7.74 5.94 10.51
N ALA A 249 7.44 6.21 9.25
CA ALA A 249 8.12 7.28 8.51
C ALA A 249 7.97 8.62 9.23
N MET A 250 6.76 8.96 9.67
CA MET A 250 6.51 10.20 10.43
C MET A 250 7.12 10.14 11.84
N ALA A 251 7.07 8.99 12.52
CA ALA A 251 7.72 8.80 13.82
C ALA A 251 9.22 9.04 13.74
N LEU A 252 9.87 8.52 12.69
CA LEU A 252 11.29 8.74 12.41
C LEU A 252 11.60 10.20 12.09
N GLY A 253 10.70 10.91 11.40
CA GLY A 253 10.81 12.36 11.22
C GLY A 253 10.83 13.13 12.55
N ALA A 254 9.98 12.70 13.50
CA ALA A 254 10.01 13.27 14.86
C ALA A 254 11.30 12.94 15.61
N VAL A 255 11.81 11.71 15.51
CA VAL A 255 13.11 11.30 16.07
C VAL A 255 14.22 12.19 15.52
N GLU A 256 14.26 12.42 14.21
CA GLU A 256 15.26 13.29 13.57
C GLU A 256 15.15 14.75 14.04
N ALA A 257 13.95 15.30 14.13
CA ALA A 257 13.71 16.64 14.63
C ALA A 257 14.20 16.80 16.09
N MET A 258 13.92 15.80 16.96
CA MET A 258 14.38 15.81 18.34
C MET A 258 15.92 15.77 18.41
N LYS A 259 16.58 14.89 17.65
CA LYS A 259 18.04 14.84 17.57
C LYS A 259 18.63 16.16 17.05
N GLY A 260 17.99 16.77 16.04
CA GLY A 260 18.37 18.09 15.52
C GLY A 260 18.24 19.22 16.55
N ALA A 261 17.29 19.10 17.48
CA ALA A 261 17.10 20.01 18.59
C ALA A 261 17.97 19.67 19.82
N ASN A 262 18.89 18.70 19.73
CA ASN A 262 19.71 18.16 20.82
C ASN A 262 18.84 17.57 21.98
N MET A 263 17.67 17.05 21.67
CA MET A 263 16.82 16.28 22.58
C MET A 263 17.09 14.79 22.40
N ASP A 264 17.00 14.03 23.49
CA ASP A 264 17.11 12.58 23.45
C ASP A 264 15.74 11.97 23.11
N PRO A 265 15.57 11.29 21.97
CA PRO A 265 14.28 10.65 21.63
C PRO A 265 13.86 9.58 22.63
N SER A 266 14.81 8.88 23.27
CA SER A 266 14.51 7.83 24.26
C SER A 266 13.96 8.38 25.58
N ALA A 267 13.98 9.69 25.80
CA ALA A 267 13.47 10.31 27.04
C ALA A 267 11.94 10.24 27.18
N LEU A 268 11.21 9.96 26.11
CA LEU A 268 9.75 9.84 26.09
C LEU A 268 9.32 8.81 25.03
N PRO A 269 8.15 8.17 25.19
CA PRO A 269 7.69 7.16 24.23
C PRO A 269 7.26 7.82 22.90
N ILE A 270 7.86 7.35 21.81
CA ILE A 270 7.45 7.60 20.43
C ILE A 270 6.92 6.29 19.88
N VAL A 271 5.66 6.28 19.40
CA VAL A 271 5.01 5.07 18.88
C VAL A 271 4.65 5.22 17.41
N GLY A 272 4.92 4.17 16.62
CA GLY A 272 4.71 4.11 15.19
C GLY A 272 3.82 2.96 14.75
N VAL A 273 3.70 2.78 13.44
CA VAL A 273 3.04 1.65 12.75
C VAL A 273 3.81 1.39 11.48
N ASP A 274 3.90 0.18 11.05
CA ASP A 274 4.44 -0.47 9.85
C ASP A 274 5.53 -1.49 10.20
N CYS A 275 6.38 -1.18 11.19
CA CYS A 275 7.61 -1.92 11.48
C CYS A 275 8.51 -2.02 10.23
N THR A 276 8.74 -0.86 9.58
CA THR A 276 9.71 -0.79 8.48
C THR A 276 11.11 -1.14 9.00
N ALA A 277 12.06 -1.41 8.10
CA ALA A 277 13.44 -1.70 8.50
C ALA A 277 14.04 -0.60 9.38
N ASP A 278 13.82 0.67 9.01
CA ASP A 278 14.25 1.83 9.81
C ASP A 278 13.46 1.95 11.13
N GLY A 279 12.14 1.66 11.11
CA GLY A 279 11.29 1.66 12.31
C GLY A 279 11.73 0.59 13.31
N ALA A 280 11.97 -0.64 12.84
CA ALA A 280 12.50 -1.73 13.66
C ALA A 280 13.88 -1.37 14.25
N ALA A 281 14.76 -0.76 13.45
CA ALA A 281 16.07 -0.30 13.94
C ALA A 281 15.92 0.80 15.01
N ALA A 282 14.98 1.72 14.87
CA ALA A 282 14.71 2.77 15.86
C ALA A 282 14.14 2.20 17.17
N VAL A 283 13.28 1.17 17.10
CA VAL A 283 12.82 0.44 18.30
C VAL A 283 13.99 -0.30 18.96
N ALA A 284 14.83 -0.98 18.18
CA ALA A 284 15.99 -1.71 18.72
C ALA A 284 17.03 -0.78 19.39
N SER A 285 17.20 0.44 18.87
CA SER A 285 18.09 1.45 19.46
C SER A 285 17.47 2.19 20.65
N GLY A 286 16.15 2.12 20.86
CA GLY A 286 15.40 2.84 21.87
C GLY A 286 15.00 4.27 21.46
N ASP A 287 15.27 4.70 20.23
CA ASP A 287 14.79 5.97 19.68
C ASP A 287 13.27 6.02 19.52
N MET A 288 12.65 4.86 19.29
CA MET A 288 11.21 4.65 19.35
C MET A 288 10.88 3.63 20.44
N TYR A 289 9.77 3.84 21.13
CA TYR A 289 9.32 2.95 22.21
C TYR A 289 8.72 1.66 21.66
N MET A 290 7.93 1.77 20.59
CA MET A 290 7.34 0.64 19.89
C MET A 290 6.88 1.02 18.48
N THR A 291 6.70 0.02 17.67
CA THR A 291 5.93 0.09 16.43
C THR A 291 4.90 -1.04 16.37
N VAL A 292 4.01 -1.01 15.40
CA VAL A 292 3.07 -2.09 15.11
C VAL A 292 3.38 -2.66 13.74
N PHE A 293 3.73 -3.93 13.68
CA PHE A 293 4.03 -4.58 12.41
C PHE A 293 2.77 -4.68 11.55
N GLN A 294 2.81 -4.04 10.39
CA GLN A 294 1.84 -4.19 9.31
C GLN A 294 2.44 -5.11 8.24
N ASN A 295 1.90 -6.32 8.11
CA ASN A 295 2.48 -7.35 7.26
C ASN A 295 2.24 -7.07 5.76
N ALA A 296 3.13 -6.28 5.15
CA ALA A 296 3.10 -5.95 3.72
C ALA A 296 3.17 -7.20 2.83
N VAL A 297 4.01 -8.17 3.21
CA VAL A 297 4.16 -9.45 2.50
C VAL A 297 2.84 -10.23 2.53
N GLY A 298 2.19 -10.30 3.70
CA GLY A 298 0.89 -10.95 3.86
C GLY A 298 -0.21 -10.27 3.05
N GLN A 299 -0.21 -8.93 3.00
CA GLN A 299 -1.20 -8.19 2.19
C GLN A 299 -0.97 -8.39 0.69
N GLY A 300 0.28 -8.27 0.20
CA GLY A 300 0.59 -8.45 -1.22
C GLY A 300 0.33 -9.86 -1.72
N SER A 301 0.86 -10.88 -1.03
CA SER A 301 0.64 -12.28 -1.39
C SER A 301 -0.82 -12.71 -1.21
N GLY A 302 -1.49 -12.23 -0.15
CA GLY A 302 -2.90 -12.48 0.12
C GLY A 302 -3.81 -11.88 -0.96
N ALA A 303 -3.53 -10.64 -1.40
CA ALA A 303 -4.28 -10.01 -2.48
C ALA A 303 -4.13 -10.75 -3.81
N MET A 304 -2.90 -11.20 -4.13
CA MET A 304 -2.69 -12.02 -5.33
C MET A 304 -3.41 -13.36 -5.25
N GLN A 305 -3.36 -14.04 -4.10
CA GLN A 305 -4.09 -15.30 -3.92
C GLN A 305 -5.61 -15.10 -3.98
N ALA A 306 -6.14 -14.02 -3.37
CA ALA A 306 -7.57 -13.68 -3.45
C ALA A 306 -7.99 -13.40 -4.90
N ALA A 307 -7.15 -12.73 -5.70
CA ALA A 307 -7.40 -12.52 -7.13
C ALA A 307 -7.54 -13.87 -7.89
N ILE A 308 -6.64 -14.81 -7.63
CA ILE A 308 -6.70 -16.16 -8.22
C ILE A 308 -7.97 -16.89 -7.76
N ASN A 309 -8.31 -16.80 -6.49
CA ASN A 309 -9.51 -17.44 -5.93
C ASN A 309 -10.79 -16.91 -6.61
N LEU A 310 -10.88 -15.59 -6.81
CA LEU A 310 -11.99 -14.97 -7.55
C LEU A 310 -12.09 -15.50 -8.99
N LEU A 311 -10.96 -15.67 -9.69
CA LEU A 311 -10.93 -16.23 -11.04
C LEU A 311 -11.41 -17.67 -11.09
N ASN A 312 -11.08 -18.45 -10.06
CA ASN A 312 -11.47 -19.87 -9.96
C ASN A 312 -12.89 -20.08 -9.40
N GLY A 313 -13.49 -19.04 -8.80
CA GLY A 313 -14.75 -19.17 -8.06
C GLY A 313 -14.59 -19.83 -6.68
N ASP A 314 -13.39 -19.80 -6.13
CA ASP A 314 -13.07 -20.30 -4.80
C ASP A 314 -13.38 -19.25 -3.71
N PRO A 315 -13.56 -19.63 -2.43
CA PRO A 315 -13.57 -18.68 -1.31
C PRO A 315 -12.30 -17.83 -1.29
N ILE A 316 -12.44 -16.52 -1.02
CA ILE A 316 -11.36 -15.54 -1.20
C ILE A 316 -10.15 -15.76 -0.27
N ASP A 317 -10.33 -16.44 0.86
CA ASP A 317 -9.29 -16.80 1.81
C ASP A 317 -8.61 -18.15 1.54
N THR A 318 -9.07 -18.90 0.54
CA THR A 318 -8.50 -20.21 0.18
C THR A 318 -6.99 -20.08 -0.08
N ASN A 319 -6.19 -20.86 0.63
CA ASN A 319 -4.71 -20.88 0.53
C ASN A 319 -4.01 -19.55 0.81
N THR A 320 -4.67 -18.57 1.42
CA THR A 320 -4.03 -17.32 1.85
C THR A 320 -3.31 -17.45 3.20
N GLY A 321 -3.72 -18.41 4.02
CA GLY A 321 -3.30 -18.49 5.42
C GLY A 321 -3.94 -17.42 6.31
N LEU A 322 -4.88 -16.64 5.78
CA LEU A 322 -5.58 -15.55 6.42
C LEU A 322 -7.03 -15.92 6.68
N SER A 323 -7.78 -15.08 7.38
CA SER A 323 -9.19 -15.33 7.68
C SER A 323 -10.08 -14.23 7.11
N VAL A 324 -11.27 -14.63 6.65
CA VAL A 324 -12.31 -13.66 6.31
C VAL A 324 -12.87 -12.98 7.56
N ASP A 325 -13.37 -11.78 7.39
CA ASP A 325 -14.10 -11.07 8.44
C ASP A 325 -15.40 -11.81 8.82
N GLY A 326 -15.71 -11.83 10.10
CA GLY A 326 -16.87 -12.57 10.61
C GLY A 326 -18.22 -11.95 10.24
N GLU A 327 -18.24 -10.67 9.87
CA GLU A 327 -19.46 -9.92 9.52
C GLU A 327 -19.56 -9.69 8.00
N ASN A 328 -18.42 -9.57 7.30
CA ASN A 328 -18.36 -9.33 5.86
C ASN A 328 -17.46 -10.37 5.16
N PRO A 329 -18.00 -11.40 4.51
CA PRO A 329 -17.22 -12.48 3.88
C PRO A 329 -16.40 -12.00 2.65
N HIS A 330 -16.49 -10.75 2.26
CA HIS A 330 -15.71 -10.15 1.17
C HIS A 330 -14.46 -9.41 1.65
N ILE A 331 -14.13 -9.54 2.92
CA ILE A 331 -12.94 -8.94 3.56
C ILE A 331 -12.04 -10.06 4.09
N VAL A 332 -10.75 -9.96 3.76
CA VAL A 332 -9.70 -10.81 4.33
C VAL A 332 -8.78 -9.95 5.19
N TRP A 333 -8.68 -10.30 6.46
CA TRP A 333 -7.85 -9.58 7.42
C TRP A 333 -6.43 -10.14 7.51
N VAL A 334 -5.46 -9.26 7.37
CA VAL A 334 -4.05 -9.49 7.67
C VAL A 334 -3.77 -8.89 9.06
N PRO A 335 -3.43 -9.71 10.06
CA PRO A 335 -3.32 -9.22 11.43
C PRO A 335 -2.18 -8.22 11.60
N PHE A 336 -2.36 -7.29 12.53
CA PHE A 336 -1.29 -6.48 13.08
C PHE A 336 -0.61 -7.20 14.25
N GLU A 337 0.68 -6.87 14.52
CA GLU A 337 1.43 -7.40 15.66
C GLU A 337 2.17 -6.26 16.38
N PRO A 338 2.09 -6.15 17.72
CA PRO A 338 2.85 -5.13 18.45
C PRO A 338 4.34 -5.50 18.50
N VAL A 339 5.21 -4.54 18.23
CA VAL A 339 6.66 -4.70 18.21
C VAL A 339 7.31 -3.73 19.18
N THR A 340 7.99 -4.29 20.17
CA THR A 340 8.72 -3.57 21.22
C THR A 340 10.19 -4.04 21.24
N ALA A 341 11.00 -3.46 22.11
CA ALA A 341 12.39 -3.91 22.31
C ALA A 341 12.51 -5.41 22.61
N ASP A 342 11.48 -6.03 23.21
CA ASP A 342 11.51 -7.44 23.60
C ASP A 342 11.41 -8.42 22.44
N ASN A 343 10.77 -8.01 21.32
CA ASN A 343 10.53 -8.90 20.18
C ASN A 343 11.00 -8.35 18.82
N VAL A 344 11.52 -7.12 18.77
CA VAL A 344 11.93 -6.47 17.52
C VAL A 344 12.98 -7.26 16.73
N ALA A 345 13.80 -8.07 17.41
CA ALA A 345 14.78 -8.92 16.73
C ALA A 345 14.16 -9.96 15.76
N ASN A 346 12.85 -10.24 15.88
CA ASN A 346 12.14 -11.12 14.96
C ASN A 346 11.71 -10.42 13.65
N TYR A 347 11.89 -9.10 13.58
CA TYR A 347 11.43 -8.24 12.47
C TYR A 347 12.59 -7.49 11.76
N GLN A 348 13.84 -7.85 12.09
CA GLN A 348 15.06 -7.27 11.50
C GLN A 348 15.68 -8.17 10.42
#